data_47bd04a529c08b777259e9cd8e889f43
#
_entry.id   47bd04a529c08b777259e9cd8e889f43
#
_cell.length_a   1.000
_cell.length_b   1.000
_cell.length_c   1.000
_cell.angle_alpha   90.00
_cell.angle_beta   90.00
_cell.angle_gamma   90.00
#
_symmetry.space_group_name_H-M   'P 1'
#
loop_
_entity.id
_entity.type
_entity.pdbx_description
1 polymer ?
#
loop_
_entity_poly.entity_id
_entity_poly.type
_entity_poly.pdbx_seq_one_letter_code
_entity_poly.pdbx_strand_id
1 'polypeptide(L)'
;NLRGGRPCRGNEIGTIEPINEISRIAKKKGVIFHTDAVASVGNVPVDVQSSGIDLMSFAAHQFYGPKGAGALYIREGTRIVPLIYGGIQEGGRRAGTENVPAIVGMGKAAELARIEMEARINYLKPLRDNIISSTLKNIKKVTLTGHPEQRLPGHASFVVEYIEGEAML
;
A
#
# COMPACT_ATOMS: atom_id res chain seq x y z
N ASN A 1 -10.34 1.42 20.73
CA ASN A 1 -10.00 0.01 20.50
C ASN A 1 -10.15 -0.31 19.00
N LEU A 2 -9.08 -0.10 18.23
CA LEU A 2 -8.99 -0.54 16.84
C LEU A 2 -8.78 -2.07 16.80
N ARG A 3 -9.78 -2.84 17.19
CA ARG A 3 -9.77 -4.27 16.98
C ARG A 3 -10.31 -4.55 15.58
N GLY A 4 -9.43 -4.78 14.60
CA GLY A 4 -9.81 -5.29 13.31
C GLY A 4 -9.11 -4.74 12.07
N GLY A 5 -8.13 -3.86 12.21
CA GLY A 5 -7.29 -3.49 11.08
C GLY A 5 -6.42 -4.68 10.67
N ARG A 6 -6.94 -5.55 9.79
CA ARG A 6 -6.03 -6.43 9.03
C ARG A 6 -5.34 -5.53 8.02
N PRO A 7 -4.00 -5.47 8.01
CA PRO A 7 -3.32 -4.79 6.93
C PRO A 7 -3.79 -5.43 5.62
N CYS A 8 -4.03 -4.60 4.61
CA CYS A 8 -4.14 -5.12 3.25
C CYS A 8 -2.87 -5.92 2.99
N ARG A 9 -2.94 -7.25 3.04
CA ARG A 9 -1.79 -8.16 2.83
C ARG A 9 -1.28 -8.12 1.38
N GLY A 10 -1.57 -7.04 0.66
CA GLY A 10 -1.09 -6.80 -0.69
C GLY A 10 0.43 -6.73 -0.79
N ASN A 11 1.12 -6.40 0.29
CA ASN A 11 2.58 -6.27 0.28
C ASN A 11 3.32 -7.58 0.01
N GLU A 12 2.82 -8.70 0.51
CA GLU A 12 3.49 -10.00 0.42
C GLU A 12 3.07 -10.81 -0.79
N ILE A 13 1.77 -10.80 -1.12
CA ILE A 13 1.19 -11.61 -2.19
C ILE A 13 0.71 -10.80 -3.39
N GLY A 14 0.68 -9.48 -3.26
CA GLY A 14 0.38 -8.53 -4.33
C GLY A 14 -1.09 -8.38 -4.69
N THR A 15 -2.03 -8.97 -3.96
CA THR A 15 -3.47 -8.83 -4.24
C THR A 15 -3.96 -7.42 -3.96
N ILE A 16 -4.73 -6.86 -4.89
CA ILE A 16 -5.46 -5.60 -4.70
C ILE A 16 -6.79 -5.94 -4.03
N GLU A 17 -6.94 -5.51 -2.80
CA GLU A 17 -8.16 -5.75 -2.02
C GLU A 17 -9.32 -4.86 -2.48
N PRO A 18 -10.58 -5.29 -2.35
CA PRO A 18 -11.76 -4.54 -2.75
C PRO A 18 -12.10 -3.43 -1.73
N ILE A 19 -11.22 -2.45 -1.61
CA ILE A 19 -11.25 -1.38 -0.59
C ILE A 19 -12.57 -0.61 -0.61
N ASN A 20 -13.11 -0.32 -1.79
CA ASN A 20 -14.36 0.43 -1.92
C ASN A 20 -15.56 -0.32 -1.33
N GLU A 21 -15.58 -1.65 -1.48
CA GLU A 21 -16.66 -2.49 -0.93
C GLU A 21 -16.53 -2.62 0.59
N ILE A 22 -15.31 -2.85 1.06
CA ILE A 22 -15.00 -2.95 2.50
C ILE A 22 -15.35 -1.65 3.20
N SER A 23 -14.92 -0.52 2.66
CA SER A 23 -15.22 0.82 3.17
C SER A 23 -16.72 1.08 3.23
N ARG A 24 -17.47 0.71 2.19
CA ARG A 24 -18.94 0.85 2.16
C ARG A 24 -19.63 0.05 3.27
N ILE A 25 -19.13 -1.17 3.53
CA ILE A 25 -19.63 -2.02 4.62
C ILE A 25 -19.30 -1.39 5.98
N ALA A 26 -18.07 -0.94 6.19
CA ALA A 26 -17.64 -0.28 7.41
C ALA A 26 -18.50 0.96 7.71
N LYS A 27 -18.71 1.79 6.69
CA LYS A 27 -19.55 3.00 6.79
C LYS A 27 -20.99 2.67 7.16
N LYS A 28 -21.59 1.62 6.55
CA LYS A 28 -22.95 1.16 6.92
C LYS A 28 -23.04 0.69 8.37
N LYS A 29 -21.94 0.23 8.94
CA LYS A 29 -21.83 -0.23 10.33
C LYS A 29 -21.39 0.86 11.30
N GLY A 30 -21.13 2.09 10.84
CA GLY A 30 -20.60 3.16 11.67
C GLY A 30 -19.18 2.90 12.21
N VAL A 31 -18.37 2.10 11.51
CA VAL A 31 -17.03 1.71 11.91
C VAL A 31 -16.01 2.51 11.08
N ILE A 32 -15.04 3.12 11.77
CA ILE A 32 -13.91 3.80 11.11
C ILE A 32 -13.08 2.77 10.34
N PHE A 33 -12.81 3.07 9.07
CA PHE A 33 -12.04 2.20 8.19
C PHE A 33 -10.66 2.79 7.91
N HIS A 34 -9.63 2.05 8.35
CA HIS A 34 -8.23 2.32 8.03
C HIS A 34 -7.70 1.30 7.02
N THR A 35 -6.94 1.77 6.05
CA THR A 35 -6.17 0.90 5.15
C THR A 35 -4.69 1.26 5.19
N ASP A 36 -3.84 0.25 5.21
CA ASP A 36 -2.43 0.39 4.89
C ASP A 36 -2.27 0.31 3.37
N ALA A 37 -1.89 1.44 2.78
CA ALA A 37 -1.70 1.59 1.34
C ALA A 37 -0.21 1.71 0.95
N VAL A 38 0.70 1.26 1.82
CA VAL A 38 2.14 1.40 1.63
C VAL A 38 2.59 0.81 0.27
N ALA A 39 2.07 -0.33 -0.14
CA ALA A 39 2.40 -0.93 -1.44
C ALA A 39 1.56 -0.42 -2.61
N SER A 40 0.45 0.26 -2.34
CA SER A 40 -0.51 0.69 -3.38
C SER A 40 -0.21 2.08 -3.90
N VAL A 41 0.14 3.02 -3.01
CA VAL A 41 0.45 4.41 -3.40
C VAL A 41 1.64 4.43 -4.35
N GLY A 42 1.46 5.07 -5.51
CA GLY A 42 2.47 5.14 -6.57
C GLY A 42 2.50 3.92 -7.51
N ASN A 43 1.77 2.83 -7.21
CA ASN A 43 1.70 1.63 -8.03
C ASN A 43 0.33 1.40 -8.68
N VAL A 44 -0.74 1.88 -8.03
CA VAL A 44 -2.12 1.83 -8.55
C VAL A 44 -2.83 3.13 -8.22
N PRO A 45 -3.89 3.51 -8.97
CA PRO A 45 -4.68 4.68 -8.65
C PRO A 45 -5.33 4.56 -7.28
N VAL A 46 -5.16 5.58 -6.46
CA VAL A 46 -5.76 5.69 -5.12
C VAL A 46 -6.52 6.99 -5.02
N ASP A 47 -7.83 6.92 -4.77
CA ASP A 47 -8.67 8.08 -4.52
C ASP A 47 -9.41 7.90 -3.20
N VAL A 48 -8.99 8.64 -2.19
CA VAL A 48 -9.54 8.59 -0.84
C VAL A 48 -10.96 9.18 -0.75
N GLN A 49 -11.35 10.02 -1.70
CA GLN A 49 -12.70 10.61 -1.71
C GLN A 49 -13.74 9.58 -2.18
N SER A 50 -13.50 8.99 -3.34
CA SER A 50 -14.41 7.99 -3.93
C SER A 50 -14.42 6.67 -3.17
N SER A 51 -13.29 6.27 -2.58
CA SER A 51 -13.17 5.02 -1.83
C SER A 51 -13.84 5.05 -0.46
N GLY A 52 -14.11 6.24 0.10
CA GLY A 52 -14.74 6.37 1.43
C GLY A 52 -13.84 5.95 2.60
N ILE A 53 -12.52 5.85 2.39
CA ILE A 53 -11.52 5.56 3.42
C ILE A 53 -11.51 6.68 4.46
N ASP A 54 -11.47 6.34 5.74
CA ASP A 54 -11.37 7.32 6.83
C ASP A 54 -9.91 7.61 7.21
N LEU A 55 -9.08 6.58 7.18
CA LEU A 55 -7.65 6.65 7.50
C LEU A 55 -6.85 5.83 6.48
N MET A 56 -5.71 6.38 6.01
CA MET A 56 -4.82 5.66 5.11
C MET A 56 -3.36 5.96 5.43
N SER A 57 -2.57 4.91 5.68
CA SER A 57 -1.12 5.03 5.88
C SER A 57 -0.35 4.72 4.61
N PHE A 58 0.74 5.47 4.37
CA PHE A 58 1.67 5.22 3.28
C PHE A 58 3.06 5.74 3.60
N ALA A 59 4.08 5.28 2.87
CA ALA A 59 5.48 5.62 3.11
C ALA A 59 6.18 6.03 1.81
N ALA A 60 6.97 7.10 1.89
CA ALA A 60 7.63 7.70 0.74
C ALA A 60 8.53 6.74 -0.05
N HIS A 61 9.28 5.89 0.65
CA HIS A 61 10.26 4.99 0.03
C HIS A 61 9.62 3.92 -0.88
N GLN A 62 8.34 3.65 -0.76
CA GLN A 62 7.63 2.69 -1.61
C GLN A 62 7.29 3.24 -3.01
N PHE A 63 7.35 4.56 -3.17
CA PHE A 63 7.22 5.21 -4.47
C PHE A 63 8.42 6.12 -4.79
N TYR A 64 9.62 5.63 -4.41
CA TYR A 64 10.93 6.22 -4.70
C TYR A 64 11.24 7.54 -4.00
N GLY A 65 10.52 7.86 -2.95
CA GLY A 65 10.85 8.96 -2.04
C GLY A 65 11.88 8.56 -0.98
N PRO A 66 12.28 9.50 -0.12
CA PRO A 66 13.28 9.24 0.91
C PRO A 66 12.74 8.31 1.99
N LYS A 67 13.63 7.50 2.58
CA LYS A 67 13.37 6.75 3.81
C LYS A 67 13.19 7.73 4.98
N GLY A 68 12.38 7.34 5.97
CA GLY A 68 12.13 8.17 7.15
C GLY A 68 10.98 9.17 6.99
N ALA A 69 10.30 9.20 5.83
CA ALA A 69 9.07 9.96 5.63
C ALA A 69 7.90 9.01 5.33
N GLY A 70 6.79 9.26 5.99
CA GLY A 70 5.51 8.60 5.76
C GLY A 70 4.38 9.52 6.16
N ALA A 71 3.17 9.19 5.78
CA ALA A 71 2.00 9.99 6.09
C ALA A 71 0.80 9.13 6.47
N LEU A 72 -0.08 9.74 7.25
CA LEU A 72 -1.40 9.24 7.57
C LEU A 72 -2.43 10.23 7.02
N TYR A 73 -3.18 9.80 6.01
CA TYR A 73 -4.38 10.51 5.62
C TYR A 73 -5.45 10.33 6.68
N ILE A 74 -6.09 11.43 7.06
CA ILE A 74 -7.18 11.45 8.04
C ILE A 74 -8.33 12.20 7.40
N ARG A 75 -9.45 11.52 7.18
CA ARG A 75 -10.66 12.17 6.67
C ARG A 75 -11.17 13.19 7.67
N GLU A 76 -11.62 14.33 7.19
CA GLU A 76 -12.24 15.36 8.02
C GLU A 76 -13.38 14.77 8.88
N GLY A 77 -13.39 15.14 10.16
CA GLY A 77 -14.31 14.58 11.15
C GLY A 77 -13.88 13.27 11.81
N THR A 78 -12.84 12.58 11.28
CA THR A 78 -12.31 11.37 11.92
C THR A 78 -11.46 11.74 13.13
N ARG A 79 -11.82 11.24 14.30
CA ARG A 79 -11.09 11.48 15.56
C ARG A 79 -10.00 10.44 15.75
N ILE A 80 -8.79 10.92 16.03
CA ILE A 80 -7.66 10.09 16.45
C ILE A 80 -7.08 10.64 17.76
N VAL A 81 -6.47 9.75 18.52
CA VAL A 81 -5.71 10.12 19.73
C VAL A 81 -4.22 10.10 19.38
N PRO A 82 -3.45 11.15 19.68
CA PRO A 82 -2.02 11.16 19.45
C PRO A 82 -1.33 10.00 20.19
N LEU A 83 -0.38 9.35 19.54
CA LEU A 83 0.50 8.37 20.19
C LEU A 83 1.72 9.06 20.83
N ILE A 84 2.22 10.13 20.19
CA ILE A 84 3.37 10.91 20.64
C ILE A 84 2.86 12.28 21.07
N TYR A 85 3.03 12.56 22.35
CA TYR A 85 2.60 13.81 22.99
C TYR A 85 3.74 14.82 23.07
N GLY A 86 3.42 16.12 23.04
CA GLY A 86 4.39 17.22 23.15
C GLY A 86 3.87 18.47 22.49
N GLY A 87 4.63 19.03 21.53
CA GLY A 87 4.24 20.22 20.78
C GLY A 87 3.01 19.99 19.88
N ILE A 88 2.54 21.09 19.29
CA ILE A 88 1.29 21.12 18.50
C ILE A 88 1.49 20.81 17.03
N GLN A 89 2.63 20.21 16.66
CA GLN A 89 2.90 19.83 15.26
C GLN A 89 1.78 18.91 14.72
N GLU A 90 1.59 18.90 13.43
CA GLU A 90 0.51 18.16 12.74
C GLU A 90 -0.89 18.41 13.35
N GLY A 91 -1.13 19.64 13.77
CA GLY A 91 -2.39 20.03 14.42
C GLY A 91 -2.63 19.29 15.75
N GLY A 92 -1.57 19.02 16.50
CA GLY A 92 -1.60 18.30 17.79
C GLY A 92 -1.78 16.79 17.65
N ARG A 93 -1.70 16.23 16.44
CA ARG A 93 -1.86 14.80 16.19
C ARG A 93 -0.57 14.01 16.33
N ARG A 94 0.57 14.66 16.13
CA ARG A 94 1.90 14.05 16.24
C ARG A 94 2.91 15.12 16.62
N ALA A 95 3.43 15.06 17.82
CA ALA A 95 4.43 16.00 18.32
C ALA A 95 5.83 15.72 17.75
N GLY A 96 6.68 16.72 17.78
CA GLY A 96 8.07 16.69 17.32
C GLY A 96 8.25 17.44 16.00
N THR A 97 9.40 18.08 15.86
CA THR A 97 9.75 18.87 14.67
C THR A 97 9.66 18.03 13.41
N GLU A 98 9.06 18.57 12.37
CA GLU A 98 8.86 17.92 11.09
C GLU A 98 10.21 17.74 10.37
N ASN A 99 10.41 16.56 9.76
CA ASN A 99 11.55 16.30 8.88
C ASN A 99 11.28 16.93 7.50
N VAL A 100 11.40 18.23 7.41
CA VAL A 100 11.05 19.01 6.22
C VAL A 100 11.75 18.50 4.95
N PRO A 101 13.08 18.20 4.93
CA PRO A 101 13.73 17.68 3.73
C PRO A 101 13.09 16.37 3.22
N ALA A 102 12.78 15.45 4.13
CA ALA A 102 12.18 14.18 3.74
C ALA A 102 10.72 14.34 3.30
N ILE A 103 9.97 15.28 3.90
CA ILE A 103 8.60 15.62 3.48
C ILE A 103 8.58 16.23 2.08
N VAL A 104 9.49 17.15 1.78
CA VAL A 104 9.64 17.75 0.44
C VAL A 104 9.98 16.67 -0.58
N GLY A 105 10.92 15.78 -0.26
CA GLY A 105 11.27 14.64 -1.11
C GLY A 105 10.10 13.69 -1.34
N MET A 106 9.27 13.43 -0.31
CA MET A 106 8.03 12.65 -0.45
C MET A 106 7.04 13.35 -1.39
N GLY A 107 6.85 14.66 -1.26
CA GLY A 107 5.98 15.43 -2.13
C GLY A 107 6.40 15.35 -3.60
N LYS A 108 7.70 15.47 -3.88
CA LYS A 108 8.23 15.33 -5.25
C LYS A 108 8.06 13.91 -5.79
N ALA A 109 8.32 12.91 -4.96
CA ALA A 109 8.11 11.52 -5.35
C ALA A 109 6.63 11.21 -5.65
N ALA A 110 5.70 11.76 -4.88
CA ALA A 110 4.26 11.62 -5.12
C ALA A 110 3.82 12.28 -6.43
N GLU A 111 4.35 13.47 -6.73
CA GLU A 111 4.11 14.15 -8.01
C GLU A 111 4.57 13.29 -9.19
N LEU A 112 5.81 12.78 -9.15
CA LEU A 112 6.35 11.92 -10.21
C LEU A 112 5.58 10.60 -10.32
N ALA A 113 5.25 9.97 -9.19
CA ALA A 113 4.46 8.75 -9.17
C ALA A 113 3.08 8.94 -9.85
N ARG A 114 2.44 10.09 -9.65
CA ARG A 114 1.17 10.42 -10.32
C ARG A 114 1.34 10.60 -11.83
N ILE A 115 2.38 11.30 -12.25
CA ILE A 115 2.64 11.59 -13.68
C ILE A 115 3.02 10.32 -14.44
N GLU A 116 3.85 9.47 -13.84
CA GLU A 116 4.45 8.31 -14.49
C GLU A 116 3.67 7.00 -14.27
N MET A 117 2.60 7.02 -13.48
CA MET A 117 1.89 5.81 -13.02
C MET A 117 1.46 4.91 -14.19
N GLU A 118 0.81 5.47 -15.20
CA GLU A 118 0.31 4.70 -16.35
C GLU A 118 1.45 4.08 -17.13
N ALA A 119 2.50 4.84 -17.40
CA ALA A 119 3.68 4.34 -18.10
C ALA A 119 4.38 3.20 -17.33
N ARG A 120 4.49 3.33 -16.01
CA ARG A 120 5.04 2.29 -15.13
C ARG A 120 4.18 1.02 -15.13
N ILE A 121 2.87 1.16 -15.02
CA ILE A 121 1.94 0.02 -15.06
C ILE A 121 2.09 -0.72 -16.38
N ASN A 122 2.07 0.01 -17.50
CA ASN A 122 2.18 -0.56 -18.84
C ASN A 122 3.54 -1.25 -19.09
N TYR A 123 4.60 -0.76 -18.45
CA TYR A 123 5.92 -1.40 -18.51
C TYR A 123 6.02 -2.64 -17.60
N LEU A 124 5.57 -2.55 -16.36
CA LEU A 124 5.77 -3.61 -15.37
C LEU A 124 4.83 -4.80 -15.56
N LYS A 125 3.59 -4.56 -15.96
CA LYS A 125 2.58 -5.61 -16.09
C LYS A 125 2.99 -6.74 -17.05
N PRO A 126 3.47 -6.47 -18.27
CA PRO A 126 3.93 -7.53 -19.18
C PRO A 126 5.12 -8.32 -18.62
N LEU A 127 6.06 -7.66 -17.95
CA LEU A 127 7.21 -8.31 -17.33
C LEU A 127 6.76 -9.26 -16.21
N ARG A 128 5.87 -8.80 -15.34
CA ARG A 128 5.25 -9.63 -14.29
C ARG A 128 4.54 -10.84 -14.90
N ASP A 129 3.70 -10.63 -15.89
CA ASP A 129 2.91 -11.68 -16.51
C ASP A 129 3.80 -12.74 -17.20
N ASN A 130 4.91 -12.30 -17.80
CA ASN A 130 5.92 -13.19 -18.35
C ASN A 130 6.62 -14.01 -17.26
N ILE A 131 7.01 -13.40 -16.14
CA ILE A 131 7.60 -14.12 -15.00
C ILE A 131 6.59 -15.17 -14.47
N ILE A 132 5.34 -14.78 -14.28
CA ILE A 132 4.30 -15.69 -13.77
C ILE A 132 4.10 -16.87 -14.72
N SER A 133 3.88 -16.61 -16.01
CA SER A 133 3.63 -17.66 -16.99
C SER A 133 4.83 -18.59 -17.18
N SER A 134 6.03 -18.03 -17.23
CA SER A 134 7.27 -18.80 -17.37
C SER A 134 7.54 -19.66 -16.13
N THR A 135 7.33 -19.14 -14.94
CA THR A 135 7.51 -19.88 -13.68
C THR A 135 6.55 -21.05 -13.60
N LEU A 136 5.25 -20.80 -13.82
CA LEU A 136 4.21 -21.84 -13.77
C LEU A 136 4.41 -22.92 -14.85
N LYS A 137 4.96 -22.56 -16.00
CA LYS A 137 5.23 -23.50 -17.10
C LYS A 137 6.44 -24.38 -16.85
N ASN A 138 7.50 -23.83 -16.31
CA ASN A 138 8.82 -24.48 -16.27
C ASN A 138 9.17 -25.11 -14.92
N ILE A 139 8.53 -24.66 -13.84
CA ILE A 139 8.81 -25.18 -12.49
C ILE A 139 7.65 -26.03 -12.01
N LYS A 140 7.96 -27.27 -11.61
CA LYS A 140 6.96 -28.19 -11.03
C LYS A 140 6.67 -27.80 -9.57
N LYS A 141 5.44 -28.11 -9.11
CA LYS A 141 5.03 -27.91 -7.73
C LYS A 141 5.17 -26.45 -7.25
N VAL A 142 4.91 -25.52 -8.14
CA VAL A 142 4.84 -24.08 -7.84
C VAL A 142 3.41 -23.59 -7.99
N THR A 143 2.96 -22.76 -7.08
CA THR A 143 1.63 -22.15 -7.10
C THR A 143 1.76 -20.63 -6.99
N LEU A 144 1.08 -19.89 -7.86
CA LEU A 144 0.96 -18.45 -7.75
C LEU A 144 0.12 -18.10 -6.51
N THR A 145 0.62 -17.22 -5.65
CA THR A 145 -0.14 -16.74 -4.51
C THR A 145 -0.92 -15.46 -4.83
N GLY A 146 -2.01 -15.25 -4.13
CA GLY A 146 -2.89 -14.10 -4.33
C GLY A 146 -3.77 -14.19 -5.58
N HIS A 147 -4.49 -13.09 -5.86
CA HIS A 147 -5.39 -13.06 -7.00
C HIS A 147 -4.62 -13.05 -8.33
N PRO A 148 -5.01 -13.86 -9.33
CA PRO A 148 -4.25 -13.97 -10.59
C PRO A 148 -4.24 -12.68 -11.41
N GLU A 149 -5.32 -11.91 -11.41
CA GLU A 149 -5.49 -10.70 -12.22
C GLU A 149 -5.47 -9.41 -11.39
N GLN A 150 -6.25 -9.36 -10.28
CA GLN A 150 -6.33 -8.18 -9.41
C GLN A 150 -5.12 -8.15 -8.48
N ARG A 151 -3.97 -7.77 -9.05
CA ARG A 151 -2.69 -7.69 -8.34
C ARG A 151 -1.87 -6.48 -8.76
N LEU A 152 -0.96 -6.08 -7.88
CA LEU A 152 -0.02 -4.98 -8.13
C LEU A 152 0.78 -5.22 -9.41
N PRO A 153 1.04 -4.18 -10.21
CA PRO A 153 1.63 -4.31 -11.55
C PRO A 153 2.97 -5.04 -11.59
N GLY A 154 3.82 -4.83 -10.60
CA GLY A 154 5.15 -5.43 -10.54
C GLY A 154 5.29 -6.58 -9.55
N HIS A 155 4.19 -7.20 -9.11
CA HIS A 155 4.23 -8.17 -8.00
C HIS A 155 3.92 -9.60 -8.45
N ALA A 156 4.91 -10.50 -8.32
CA ALA A 156 4.78 -11.93 -8.53
C ALA A 156 5.23 -12.66 -7.27
N SER A 157 4.35 -13.46 -6.67
CA SER A 157 4.63 -14.21 -5.45
C SER A 157 4.21 -15.66 -5.64
N PHE A 158 5.05 -16.59 -5.19
CA PHE A 158 4.87 -18.02 -5.40
C PHE A 158 5.09 -18.79 -4.11
N VAL A 159 4.42 -19.93 -4.01
CA VAL A 159 4.76 -20.99 -3.07
C VAL A 159 5.33 -22.15 -3.86
N VAL A 160 6.47 -22.67 -3.39
CA VAL A 160 7.13 -23.85 -3.97
C VAL A 160 7.11 -24.94 -2.93
N GLU A 161 6.59 -26.12 -3.28
CA GLU A 161 6.51 -27.26 -2.36
C GLU A 161 7.89 -27.89 -2.14
N TYR A 162 8.12 -28.37 -0.92
CA TYR A 162 9.32 -29.11 -0.50
C TYR A 162 10.63 -28.32 -0.51
N ILE A 163 10.59 -27.01 -0.59
CA ILE A 163 11.78 -26.14 -0.51
C ILE A 163 11.50 -25.07 0.54
N GLU A 164 12.44 -24.88 1.45
CA GLU A 164 12.45 -23.75 2.39
C GLU A 164 12.86 -22.46 1.66
N GLY A 165 12.23 -21.32 2.01
CA GLY A 165 12.48 -20.05 1.32
C GLY A 165 13.95 -19.62 1.36
N GLU A 166 14.65 -19.88 2.45
CA GLU A 166 16.08 -19.58 2.59
C GLU A 166 16.97 -20.39 1.63
N ALA A 167 16.53 -21.58 1.23
CA ALA A 167 17.27 -22.41 0.27
C ALA A 167 17.13 -21.89 -1.18
N MET A 168 16.26 -20.90 -1.44
CA MET A 168 16.05 -20.30 -2.75
C MET A 168 16.77 -18.95 -2.91
N LEU A 169 17.39 -18.43 -1.86
CA LEU A 169 18.13 -17.17 -1.85
C LEU A 169 19.63 -17.43 -2.05
#